data_72e9400971af48cb4207097e38d5d9a3
#
_entry.id   72e9400971af48cb4207097e38d5d9a3
#
_cell.length_a   1.000
_cell.length_b   1.000
_cell.length_c   1.000
_cell.angle_alpha   90.00
_cell.angle_beta   90.00
_cell.angle_gamma   90.00
#
_symmetry.space_group_name_H-M   'P 1'
#
loop_
_entity.id
_entity.type
_entity.pdbx_description
1 polymer ?
#
loop_
_entity_poly.entity_id
_entity_poly.type
_entity_poly.pdbx_seq_one_letter_code
_entity_poly.pdbx_strand_id
1 'polypeptide(L)'
;MKTLVLFYSTYGHTFKLAEALAEGARQVEGMEAIVKRVPETLSQEILDKIGATQAQTAFNHVPVATPEELEQYDAIIIGTPTRYGNACGQVQAYLDSTGALWARGALVGKVGGAFVSTATQHGGQETTLRALHTALLHHGLVIAGLPYAWQGQMGHEEVTGGTPYGASTVAGGQGERQPSANELEGARHQGKYTAEIASKLSRK
;
A
#
# COMPACT_ATOMS: atom_id res chain seq x y z
N MET A 1 13.13 -9.32 11.54
CA MET A 1 12.91 -8.65 10.24
C MET A 1 11.69 -7.77 10.33
N LYS A 2 11.62 -6.71 9.50
CA LYS A 2 10.54 -5.72 9.59
C LYS A 2 9.94 -5.43 8.22
N THR A 3 8.62 -5.47 8.12
CA THR A 3 7.85 -5.01 6.96
C THR A 3 7.10 -3.73 7.33
N LEU A 4 7.27 -2.67 6.55
CA LEU A 4 6.48 -1.47 6.63
C LEU A 4 5.30 -1.56 5.65
N VAL A 5 4.09 -1.32 6.13
CA VAL A 5 2.93 -1.04 5.29
C VAL A 5 2.62 0.45 5.44
N LEU A 6 3.01 1.21 4.43
CA LEU A 6 2.87 2.66 4.37
C LEU A 6 1.65 3.02 3.53
N PHE A 7 0.79 3.92 4.00
CA PHE A 7 -0.41 4.26 3.24
C PHE A 7 -0.83 5.72 3.36
N TYR A 8 -1.59 6.17 2.38
CA TYR A 8 -2.52 7.28 2.50
C TYR A 8 -3.95 6.79 2.28
N SER A 9 -4.88 7.34 3.03
CA SER A 9 -6.31 7.06 2.84
C SER A 9 -7.13 8.31 3.10
N THR A 10 -8.06 8.65 2.19
CA THR A 10 -9.01 9.75 2.41
C THR A 10 -10.19 9.27 3.25
N TYR A 11 -10.75 8.09 2.91
CA TYR A 11 -12.01 7.59 3.48
C TYR A 11 -11.90 6.20 4.13
N GLY A 12 -10.69 5.70 4.38
CA GLY A 12 -10.45 4.46 5.12
C GLY A 12 -10.27 3.19 4.29
N HIS A 13 -10.60 3.18 2.99
CA HIS A 13 -10.49 1.95 2.15
C HIS A 13 -9.07 1.43 2.07
N THR A 14 -8.11 2.31 1.75
CA THR A 14 -6.68 1.95 1.70
C THR A 14 -6.16 1.54 3.07
N PHE A 15 -6.65 2.15 4.16
CA PHE A 15 -6.29 1.75 5.52
C PHE A 15 -6.67 0.31 5.82
N LYS A 16 -7.89 -0.12 5.46
CA LYS A 16 -8.33 -1.52 5.68
C LYS A 16 -7.47 -2.53 4.91
N LEU A 17 -7.05 -2.19 3.69
CA LEU A 17 -6.09 -3.03 2.96
C LEU A 17 -4.73 -3.06 3.65
N ALA A 18 -4.26 -1.92 4.21
CA ALA A 18 -3.00 -1.84 4.93
C ALA A 18 -2.98 -2.74 6.17
N GLU A 19 -4.08 -2.77 6.92
CA GLU A 19 -4.23 -3.68 8.06
C GLU A 19 -4.15 -5.14 7.62
N ALA A 20 -4.89 -5.53 6.56
CA ALA A 20 -4.89 -6.88 6.03
C ALA A 20 -3.50 -7.31 5.51
N LEU A 21 -2.78 -6.41 4.82
CA LEU A 21 -1.38 -6.64 4.41
C LEU A 21 -0.47 -6.91 5.61
N ALA A 22 -0.59 -6.10 6.66
CA ALA A 22 0.20 -6.26 7.88
C ALA A 22 -0.15 -7.56 8.62
N GLU A 23 -1.43 -7.95 8.68
CA GLU A 23 -1.86 -9.24 9.21
C GLU A 23 -1.20 -10.41 8.45
N GLY A 24 -1.19 -10.35 7.12
CA GLY A 24 -0.53 -11.35 6.29
C GLY A 24 0.97 -11.41 6.53
N ALA A 25 1.65 -10.28 6.59
CA ALA A 25 3.09 -10.24 6.84
C ALA A 25 3.47 -10.83 8.21
N ARG A 26 2.66 -10.60 9.24
CA ARG A 26 2.87 -11.19 10.60
C ARG A 26 2.74 -12.69 10.65
N GLN A 27 2.17 -13.35 9.62
CA GLN A 27 2.12 -14.82 9.55
C GLN A 27 3.49 -15.45 9.26
N VAL A 28 4.47 -14.64 8.84
CA VAL A 28 5.83 -15.12 8.58
C VAL A 28 6.64 -15.09 9.87
N GLU A 29 7.22 -16.21 10.25
CA GLU A 29 7.99 -16.35 11.49
C GLU A 29 9.14 -15.33 11.56
N GLY A 30 9.24 -14.61 12.68
CA GLY A 30 10.26 -13.59 12.92
C GLY A 30 10.06 -12.28 12.17
N MET A 31 8.90 -12.09 11.51
CA MET A 31 8.54 -10.86 10.81
C MET A 31 7.65 -9.96 11.69
N GLU A 32 8.11 -8.77 11.96
CA GLU A 32 7.33 -7.68 12.53
C GLU A 32 6.71 -6.87 11.38
N ALA A 33 5.40 -6.62 11.40
CA ALA A 33 4.74 -5.76 10.43
C ALA A 33 4.19 -4.49 11.10
N ILE A 34 4.62 -3.35 10.59
CA ILE A 34 4.32 -2.02 11.12
C ILE A 34 3.49 -1.27 10.09
N VAL A 35 2.36 -0.71 10.54
CA VAL A 35 1.50 0.12 9.69
C VAL A 35 1.77 1.58 10.02
N LYS A 36 2.02 2.39 8.99
CA LYS A 36 2.20 3.84 9.11
C LYS A 36 1.52 4.57 7.97
N ARG A 37 1.19 5.82 8.20
CA ARG A 37 0.61 6.70 7.17
C ARG A 37 1.61 7.73 6.70
N VAL A 38 1.45 8.19 5.45
CA VAL A 38 2.16 9.36 4.96
C VAL A 38 1.53 10.63 5.53
N PRO A 39 2.27 11.75 5.62
CA PRO A 39 1.71 13.03 6.08
C PRO A 39 0.53 13.49 5.23
N GLU A 40 -0.44 14.15 5.87
CA GLU A 40 -1.50 14.89 5.18
C GLU A 40 -0.95 16.19 4.60
N THR A 41 -1.40 16.56 3.40
CA THR A 41 -1.00 17.81 2.72
C THR A 41 -2.17 18.78 2.52
N LEU A 42 -3.41 18.33 2.74
CA LEU A 42 -4.59 19.18 2.66
C LEU A 42 -4.80 19.93 3.98
N SER A 43 -5.34 21.15 3.90
CA SER A 43 -5.75 21.90 5.07
C SER A 43 -6.95 21.25 5.77
N GLN A 44 -7.08 21.48 7.07
CA GLN A 44 -8.21 20.98 7.85
C GLN A 44 -9.57 21.43 7.25
N GLU A 45 -9.64 22.67 6.77
CA GLU A 45 -10.84 23.21 6.11
C GLU A 45 -11.26 22.37 4.90
N ILE A 46 -10.28 21.95 4.08
CA ILE A 46 -10.58 21.10 2.91
C ILE A 46 -11.02 19.71 3.36
N LEU A 47 -10.35 19.12 4.35
CA LEU A 47 -10.70 17.80 4.89
C LEU A 47 -12.12 17.79 5.46
N ASP A 48 -12.51 18.84 6.18
CA ASP A 48 -13.85 19.00 6.73
C ASP A 48 -14.90 19.13 5.61
N LYS A 49 -14.62 19.95 4.61
CA LYS A 49 -15.50 20.18 3.46
C LYS A 49 -15.80 18.92 2.66
N ILE A 50 -14.80 18.04 2.50
CA ILE A 50 -14.95 16.77 1.76
C ILE A 50 -15.38 15.60 2.65
N GLY A 51 -15.61 15.81 3.95
CA GLY A 51 -16.01 14.78 4.91
C GLY A 51 -14.87 13.80 5.29
N ALA A 52 -13.62 14.10 4.93
CA ALA A 52 -12.49 13.24 5.21
C ALA A 52 -12.11 13.20 6.69
N THR A 53 -12.28 14.30 7.41
CA THR A 53 -11.98 14.39 8.85
C THR A 53 -12.70 13.29 9.64
N GLN A 54 -14.00 13.13 9.41
CA GLN A 54 -14.79 12.09 10.09
C GLN A 54 -14.31 10.68 9.73
N ALA A 55 -14.02 10.43 8.45
CA ALA A 55 -13.55 9.13 8.00
C ALA A 55 -12.15 8.79 8.57
N GLN A 56 -11.27 9.78 8.70
CA GLN A 56 -9.92 9.62 9.21
C GLN A 56 -9.84 9.33 10.72
N THR A 57 -10.92 9.55 11.49
CA THR A 57 -10.95 9.21 12.93
C THR A 57 -10.64 7.74 13.17
N ALA A 58 -10.98 6.85 12.23
CA ALA A 58 -10.71 5.42 12.31
C ALA A 58 -9.22 5.07 12.34
N PHE A 59 -8.34 5.92 11.79
CA PHE A 59 -6.90 5.67 11.69
C PHE A 59 -5.99 6.84 12.09
N ASN A 60 -6.53 7.87 12.72
CA ASN A 60 -5.73 8.99 13.24
C ASN A 60 -4.68 8.57 14.28
N HIS A 61 -4.92 7.45 14.96
CA HIS A 61 -4.00 6.85 15.92
C HIS A 61 -2.76 6.22 15.25
N VAL A 62 -2.80 5.95 13.94
CA VAL A 62 -1.68 5.34 13.22
C VAL A 62 -0.56 6.38 13.07
N PRO A 63 0.69 6.05 13.44
CA PRO A 63 1.82 6.97 13.35
C PRO A 63 2.10 7.42 11.90
N VAL A 64 2.58 8.65 11.77
CA VAL A 64 3.08 9.17 10.50
C VAL A 64 4.52 8.70 10.30
N ALA A 65 4.86 8.26 9.08
CA ALA A 65 6.21 7.84 8.73
C ALA A 65 7.09 9.03 8.36
N THR A 66 8.36 8.98 8.77
CA THR A 66 9.39 9.86 8.23
C THR A 66 10.13 9.15 7.07
N PRO A 67 10.68 9.89 6.09
CA PRO A 67 11.45 9.27 5.01
C PRO A 67 12.64 8.46 5.52
N GLU A 68 13.37 8.97 6.51
CA GLU A 68 14.61 8.39 7.03
C GLU A 68 14.42 7.00 7.63
N GLU A 69 13.24 6.73 8.20
CA GLU A 69 12.99 5.43 8.81
C GLU A 69 12.83 4.28 7.79
N LEU A 70 12.61 4.58 6.50
CA LEU A 70 12.44 3.56 5.46
C LEU A 70 13.63 2.59 5.40
N GLU A 71 14.83 3.05 5.70
CA GLU A 71 16.01 2.19 5.71
C GLU A 71 16.03 1.13 6.81
N GLN A 72 15.17 1.26 7.83
CA GLN A 72 15.07 0.31 8.95
C GLN A 72 14.26 -0.94 8.62
N TYR A 73 13.59 -0.97 7.47
CA TYR A 73 12.69 -2.05 7.06
C TYR A 73 13.34 -2.94 5.99
N ASP A 74 13.04 -4.24 6.03
CA ASP A 74 13.46 -5.22 5.04
C ASP A 74 12.51 -5.26 3.83
N ALA A 75 11.23 -4.92 4.07
CA ALA A 75 10.22 -4.77 3.03
C ALA A 75 9.38 -3.51 3.25
N ILE A 76 8.94 -2.89 2.15
CA ILE A 76 8.12 -1.68 2.14
C ILE A 76 6.96 -1.86 1.15
N ILE A 77 5.72 -1.84 1.64
CA ILE A 77 4.52 -1.94 0.81
C ILE A 77 3.79 -0.60 0.87
N ILE A 78 3.62 0.09 -0.26
CA ILE A 78 3.05 1.45 -0.31
C ILE A 78 1.63 1.40 -0.88
N GLY A 79 0.68 2.01 -0.17
CA GLY A 79 -0.73 2.10 -0.55
C GLY A 79 -1.23 3.51 -0.79
N THR A 80 -2.09 3.65 -1.80
CA THR A 80 -2.65 4.94 -2.22
C THR A 80 -4.08 4.78 -2.75
N PRO A 81 -4.97 5.75 -2.56
CA PRO A 81 -6.10 5.89 -3.47
C PRO A 81 -5.58 6.39 -4.82
N THR A 82 -6.20 5.94 -5.93
CA THR A 82 -5.84 6.47 -7.25
C THR A 82 -6.22 7.93 -7.40
N ARG A 83 -5.43 8.68 -8.14
CA ARG A 83 -5.78 9.98 -8.72
C ARG A 83 -5.36 9.97 -10.19
N TYR A 84 -6.37 9.89 -11.08
CA TYR A 84 -6.14 9.87 -12.53
C TYR A 84 -5.17 8.77 -12.99
N GLY A 85 -5.28 7.56 -12.40
CA GLY A 85 -4.39 6.44 -12.72
C GLY A 85 -2.99 6.53 -12.11
N ASN A 86 -2.79 7.41 -11.13
CA ASN A 86 -1.52 7.64 -10.43
C ASN A 86 -1.71 7.63 -8.90
N ALA A 87 -0.61 7.64 -8.15
CA ALA A 87 -0.65 7.86 -6.72
C ALA A 87 -1.19 9.26 -6.40
N CYS A 88 -1.88 9.40 -5.25
CA CYS A 88 -2.34 10.70 -4.78
C CYS A 88 -1.16 11.63 -4.42
N GLY A 89 -1.44 12.94 -4.38
CA GLY A 89 -0.43 13.96 -4.13
C GLY A 89 0.34 13.77 -2.82
N GLN A 90 -0.33 13.28 -1.77
CA GLN A 90 0.29 12.99 -0.48
C GLN A 90 1.39 11.92 -0.58
N VAL A 91 1.10 10.82 -1.29
CA VAL A 91 2.08 9.75 -1.50
C VAL A 91 3.20 10.21 -2.42
N GLN A 92 2.89 10.99 -3.46
CA GLN A 92 3.92 11.55 -4.35
C GLN A 92 4.84 12.52 -3.61
N ALA A 93 4.30 13.44 -2.81
CA ALA A 93 5.08 14.36 -1.98
C ALA A 93 5.98 13.62 -0.97
N TYR A 94 5.47 12.54 -0.39
CA TYR A 94 6.28 11.70 0.49
C TYR A 94 7.42 11.02 -0.27
N LEU A 95 7.17 10.42 -1.43
CA LEU A 95 8.21 9.82 -2.27
C LEU A 95 9.24 10.85 -2.73
N ASP A 96 8.80 12.06 -3.09
CA ASP A 96 9.68 13.16 -3.47
C ASP A 96 10.64 13.54 -2.33
N SER A 97 10.18 13.45 -1.08
CA SER A 97 11.03 13.72 0.10
C SER A 97 12.10 12.64 0.38
N THR A 98 12.08 11.50 -0.30
CA THR A 98 13.04 10.40 -0.11
C THR A 98 14.35 10.55 -0.92
N GLY A 99 14.57 11.68 -1.56
CA GLY A 99 15.73 11.91 -2.44
C GLY A 99 17.09 11.65 -1.78
N ALA A 100 17.26 11.97 -0.49
CA ALA A 100 18.48 11.68 0.24
C ALA A 100 18.73 10.16 0.44
N LEU A 101 17.68 9.35 0.59
CA LEU A 101 17.78 7.90 0.65
C LEU A 101 18.20 7.31 -0.71
N TRP A 102 17.57 7.84 -1.78
CA TRP A 102 17.91 7.44 -3.14
C TRP A 102 19.38 7.72 -3.46
N ALA A 103 19.86 8.93 -3.16
CA ALA A 103 21.24 9.35 -3.48
C ALA A 103 22.33 8.44 -2.85
N ARG A 104 22.05 7.83 -1.71
CA ARG A 104 22.99 6.90 -1.02
C ARG A 104 22.63 5.42 -1.18
N GLY A 105 21.63 5.10 -2.01
CA GLY A 105 21.23 3.71 -2.27
C GLY A 105 20.67 2.97 -1.05
N ALA A 106 20.06 3.68 -0.09
CA ALA A 106 19.67 3.12 1.22
C ALA A 106 18.63 2.00 1.14
N LEU A 107 17.86 1.94 0.06
CA LEU A 107 16.77 0.96 -0.13
C LEU A 107 17.11 -0.15 -1.14
N VAL A 108 18.33 -0.13 -1.71
CA VAL A 108 18.77 -1.12 -2.70
C VAL A 108 18.71 -2.54 -2.13
N GLY A 109 18.05 -3.45 -2.86
CA GLY A 109 17.93 -4.87 -2.49
C GLY A 109 16.83 -5.18 -1.47
N LYS A 110 16.12 -4.18 -0.92
CA LYS A 110 14.93 -4.41 -0.10
C LYS A 110 13.75 -4.84 -0.97
N VAL A 111 12.71 -5.41 -0.37
CA VAL A 111 11.52 -5.82 -1.10
C VAL A 111 10.50 -4.68 -1.14
N GLY A 112 9.94 -4.41 -2.32
CA GLY A 112 8.93 -3.38 -2.54
C GLY A 112 7.62 -3.98 -3.03
N GLY A 113 6.48 -3.44 -2.56
CA GLY A 113 5.15 -3.78 -3.05
C GLY A 113 4.24 -2.55 -3.10
N ALA A 114 3.11 -2.68 -3.77
CA ALA A 114 2.13 -1.61 -3.87
C ALA A 114 0.70 -2.16 -3.72
N PHE A 115 -0.23 -1.31 -3.25
CA PHE A 115 -1.66 -1.60 -3.20
C PHE A 115 -2.48 -0.32 -3.42
N VAL A 116 -3.75 -0.48 -3.87
CA VAL A 116 -4.52 0.68 -4.33
C VAL A 116 -6.01 0.57 -4.03
N SER A 117 -6.66 1.72 -3.86
CA SER A 117 -8.12 1.85 -3.88
C SER A 117 -8.53 2.72 -5.07
N THR A 118 -9.57 2.29 -5.81
CA THR A 118 -10.19 3.07 -6.89
C THR A 118 -11.68 3.22 -6.64
N ALA A 119 -12.31 4.26 -7.20
CA ALA A 119 -13.76 4.40 -7.14
C ALA A 119 -14.47 3.37 -8.03
N THR A 120 -13.88 3.05 -9.18
CA THR A 120 -14.49 2.19 -10.19
C THR A 120 -13.60 1.01 -10.55
N GLN A 121 -14.19 -0.05 -11.10
CA GLN A 121 -13.47 -1.29 -11.48
C GLN A 121 -12.33 -1.04 -12.48
N HIS A 122 -12.54 -0.12 -13.43
CA HIS A 122 -11.54 0.24 -14.44
C HIS A 122 -10.89 1.61 -14.18
N GLY A 123 -10.91 2.08 -12.93
CA GLY A 123 -10.47 3.41 -12.52
C GLY A 123 -8.96 3.60 -12.41
N GLY A 124 -8.15 2.70 -12.98
CA GLY A 124 -6.70 2.82 -13.02
C GLY A 124 -5.98 2.08 -11.89
N GLN A 125 -6.49 0.93 -11.45
CA GLN A 125 -5.81 0.09 -10.46
C GLN A 125 -4.39 -0.27 -10.92
N GLU A 126 -4.27 -0.87 -12.11
CA GLU A 126 -2.99 -1.34 -12.65
C GLU A 126 -2.01 -0.20 -12.95
N THR A 127 -2.50 0.89 -13.54
CA THR A 127 -1.64 2.05 -13.86
C THR A 127 -1.07 2.69 -12.61
N THR A 128 -1.88 2.84 -11.55
CA THR A 128 -1.44 3.39 -10.26
C THR A 128 -0.40 2.48 -9.59
N LEU A 129 -0.64 1.16 -9.57
CA LEU A 129 0.30 0.18 -9.03
C LEU A 129 1.64 0.22 -9.78
N ARG A 130 1.60 0.25 -11.11
CA ARG A 130 2.81 0.33 -11.94
C ARG A 130 3.57 1.65 -11.75
N ALA A 131 2.88 2.77 -11.57
CA ALA A 131 3.52 4.04 -11.25
C ALA A 131 4.28 3.97 -9.92
N LEU A 132 3.69 3.36 -8.87
CA LEU A 132 4.38 3.11 -7.61
C LEU A 132 5.56 2.15 -7.78
N HIS A 133 5.41 1.06 -8.54
CA HIS A 133 6.52 0.15 -8.83
C HIS A 133 7.68 0.87 -9.52
N THR A 134 7.39 1.80 -10.43
CA THR A 134 8.45 2.61 -11.07
C THR A 134 9.25 3.37 -10.03
N ALA A 135 8.61 4.05 -9.09
CA ALA A 135 9.31 4.76 -8.01
C ALA A 135 10.14 3.81 -7.13
N LEU A 136 9.57 2.66 -6.75
CA LEU A 136 10.28 1.64 -5.96
C LEU A 136 11.49 1.07 -6.70
N LEU A 137 11.38 0.82 -8.01
CA LEU A 137 12.51 0.37 -8.85
C LEU A 137 13.62 1.42 -8.93
N HIS A 138 13.28 2.71 -9.00
CA HIS A 138 14.28 3.79 -8.94
C HIS A 138 15.04 3.82 -7.61
N HIS A 139 14.42 3.37 -6.52
CA HIS A 139 15.09 3.16 -5.25
C HIS A 139 15.87 1.82 -5.16
N GLY A 140 15.81 0.98 -6.20
CA GLY A 140 16.51 -0.31 -6.24
C GLY A 140 15.84 -1.45 -5.48
N LEU A 141 14.53 -1.34 -5.19
CA LEU A 141 13.80 -2.42 -4.53
C LEU A 141 13.45 -3.55 -5.51
N VAL A 142 13.37 -4.76 -4.98
CA VAL A 142 12.88 -5.95 -5.67
C VAL A 142 11.35 -5.98 -5.55
N ILE A 143 10.65 -5.90 -6.67
CA ILE A 143 9.18 -5.77 -6.65
C ILE A 143 8.50 -7.13 -6.40
N ALA A 144 7.58 -7.16 -5.42
CA ALA A 144 6.67 -8.24 -5.11
C ALA A 144 5.22 -7.78 -5.32
N GLY A 145 4.50 -8.44 -6.22
CA GLY A 145 3.08 -8.19 -6.46
C GLY A 145 2.18 -9.18 -5.72
N LEU A 146 0.99 -9.44 -6.27
CA LEU A 146 0.03 -10.43 -5.80
C LEU A 146 0.02 -11.61 -6.80
N PRO A 147 0.72 -12.73 -6.51
CA PRO A 147 0.88 -13.81 -7.48
C PRO A 147 -0.42 -14.60 -7.69
N TYR A 148 -0.62 -15.12 -8.89
CA TYR A 148 -1.75 -16.01 -9.23
C TYR A 148 -1.74 -17.35 -8.48
N ALA A 149 -0.74 -17.64 -7.67
CA ALA A 149 -0.80 -18.72 -6.69
C ALA A 149 -1.96 -18.55 -5.71
N TRP A 150 -2.39 -17.29 -5.47
CA TRP A 150 -3.65 -16.99 -4.80
C TRP A 150 -4.80 -17.00 -5.81
N GLN A 151 -5.67 -18.02 -5.72
CA GLN A 151 -6.74 -18.26 -6.67
C GLN A 151 -7.92 -17.28 -6.58
N GLY A 152 -8.01 -16.47 -5.54
CA GLY A 152 -9.05 -15.45 -5.40
C GLY A 152 -9.07 -14.38 -6.50
N GLN A 153 -7.96 -14.25 -7.27
CA GLN A 153 -7.92 -13.40 -8.46
C GLN A 153 -8.69 -13.95 -9.67
N MET A 154 -9.04 -15.24 -9.65
CA MET A 154 -9.70 -15.90 -10.76
C MET A 154 -11.23 -15.76 -10.72
N GLY A 155 -11.77 -15.20 -9.65
CA GLY A 155 -13.21 -14.95 -9.49
C GLY A 155 -13.71 -13.90 -10.48
N HIS A 156 -14.94 -14.08 -10.98
CA HIS A 156 -15.61 -13.18 -11.92
C HIS A 156 -17.10 -12.97 -11.61
N GLU A 157 -17.55 -13.44 -10.45
CA GLU A 157 -18.96 -13.41 -10.05
C GLU A 157 -19.35 -12.10 -9.39
N GLU A 158 -18.38 -11.32 -8.91
CA GLU A 158 -18.61 -10.02 -8.28
C GLU A 158 -17.64 -8.96 -8.82
N VAL A 159 -18.01 -7.69 -8.67
CA VAL A 159 -17.06 -6.58 -8.87
C VAL A 159 -16.05 -6.61 -7.73
N THR A 160 -14.81 -6.89 -8.06
CA THR A 160 -13.73 -7.01 -7.07
C THR A 160 -12.43 -6.40 -7.58
N GLY A 161 -11.59 -5.95 -6.66
CA GLY A 161 -10.20 -5.64 -6.93
C GLY A 161 -9.37 -6.91 -7.00
N GLY A 162 -8.07 -6.74 -7.18
CA GLY A 162 -7.10 -7.82 -7.28
C GLY A 162 -6.44 -7.83 -8.66
N THR A 163 -5.15 -7.63 -8.67
CA THR A 163 -4.32 -7.67 -9.89
C THR A 163 -2.98 -8.30 -9.55
N PRO A 164 -2.25 -8.90 -10.53
CA PRO A 164 -0.93 -9.46 -10.27
C PRO A 164 0.10 -8.40 -9.86
N TYR A 165 -0.20 -7.12 -10.08
CA TYR A 165 0.66 -6.01 -9.69
C TYR A 165 0.53 -5.64 -8.20
N GLY A 166 -0.58 -6.01 -7.55
CA GLY A 166 -0.80 -5.75 -6.13
C GLY A 166 -2.27 -5.78 -5.74
N ALA A 167 -2.53 -5.87 -4.45
CA ALA A 167 -3.88 -5.85 -3.90
C ALA A 167 -4.59 -4.54 -4.22
N SER A 168 -5.87 -4.63 -4.49
CA SER A 168 -6.69 -3.46 -4.81
C SER A 168 -8.11 -3.63 -4.32
N THR A 169 -8.83 -2.51 -4.16
CA THR A 169 -10.25 -2.49 -3.83
C THR A 169 -11.00 -1.48 -4.68
N VAL A 170 -12.26 -1.78 -4.97
CA VAL A 170 -13.21 -0.88 -5.60
C VAL A 170 -14.09 -0.27 -4.52
N ALA A 171 -14.02 1.05 -4.34
CA ALA A 171 -14.70 1.77 -3.26
C ALA A 171 -16.14 2.22 -3.59
N GLY A 172 -16.49 2.26 -4.89
CA GLY A 172 -17.73 2.91 -5.36
C GLY A 172 -17.55 4.41 -5.59
N GLY A 173 -18.45 5.01 -6.36
CA GLY A 173 -18.36 6.42 -6.77
C GLY A 173 -18.48 7.41 -5.60
N GLN A 174 -19.15 7.02 -4.52
CA GLN A 174 -19.31 7.78 -3.29
C GLN A 174 -18.50 7.20 -2.10
N GLY A 175 -17.67 6.18 -2.34
CA GLY A 175 -16.94 5.49 -1.29
C GLY A 175 -17.80 4.56 -0.44
N GLU A 176 -18.97 4.18 -0.95
CA GLU A 176 -19.97 3.39 -0.23
C GLU A 176 -19.62 1.92 -0.09
N ARG A 177 -18.80 1.38 -1.00
CA ARG A 177 -18.41 -0.03 -0.97
C ARG A 177 -17.15 -0.22 -0.13
N GLN A 178 -17.26 -1.00 0.91
CA GLN A 178 -16.10 -1.40 1.72
C GLN A 178 -15.31 -2.52 1.02
N PRO A 179 -14.00 -2.66 1.30
CA PRO A 179 -13.22 -3.79 0.80
C PRO A 179 -13.91 -5.12 1.10
N SER A 180 -14.08 -5.96 0.08
CA SER A 180 -14.71 -7.27 0.23
C SER A 180 -13.80 -8.26 0.96
N ALA A 181 -14.38 -9.38 1.41
CA ALA A 181 -13.59 -10.45 2.02
C ALA A 181 -12.50 -10.96 1.08
N ASN A 182 -12.82 -11.09 -0.22
CA ASN A 182 -11.86 -11.49 -1.25
C ASN A 182 -10.71 -10.48 -1.41
N GLU A 183 -11.01 -9.19 -1.45
CA GLU A 183 -10.00 -8.13 -1.56
C GLU A 183 -9.07 -8.08 -0.33
N LEU A 184 -9.63 -8.26 0.88
CA LEU A 184 -8.86 -8.32 2.13
C LEU A 184 -8.00 -9.58 2.20
N GLU A 185 -8.49 -10.72 1.73
CA GLU A 185 -7.70 -11.95 1.68
C GLU A 185 -6.56 -11.85 0.66
N GLY A 186 -6.79 -11.25 -0.50
CA GLY A 186 -5.73 -10.91 -1.45
C GLY A 186 -4.65 -10.02 -0.84
N ALA A 187 -5.05 -9.02 -0.06
CA ALA A 187 -4.11 -8.17 0.66
C ALA A 187 -3.29 -8.97 1.70
N ARG A 188 -3.92 -9.87 2.50
CA ARG A 188 -3.20 -10.76 3.41
C ARG A 188 -2.19 -11.63 2.67
N HIS A 189 -2.61 -12.21 1.54
CA HIS A 189 -1.73 -13.04 0.73
C HIS A 189 -0.52 -12.26 0.20
N GLN A 190 -0.72 -11.05 -0.31
CA GLN A 190 0.39 -10.19 -0.77
C GLN A 190 1.32 -9.82 0.40
N GLY A 191 0.78 -9.44 1.55
CA GLY A 191 1.57 -9.12 2.74
C GLY A 191 2.47 -10.28 3.17
N LYS A 192 1.91 -11.49 3.25
CA LYS A 192 2.64 -12.71 3.56
C LYS A 192 3.72 -13.01 2.52
N TYR A 193 3.36 -12.99 1.24
CA TYR A 193 4.28 -13.26 0.14
C TYR A 193 5.47 -12.29 0.11
N THR A 194 5.20 -11.00 0.29
CA THR A 194 6.25 -9.96 0.36
C THR A 194 7.20 -10.21 1.53
N ALA A 195 6.66 -10.54 2.71
CA ALA A 195 7.44 -10.86 3.89
C ALA A 195 8.27 -12.15 3.74
N GLU A 196 7.74 -13.18 3.07
CA GLU A 196 8.48 -14.42 2.75
C GLU A 196 9.68 -14.14 1.84
N ILE A 197 9.51 -13.27 0.82
CA ILE A 197 10.61 -12.88 -0.06
C ILE A 197 11.67 -12.11 0.75
N ALA A 198 11.27 -11.14 1.56
CA ALA A 198 12.18 -10.40 2.42
C ALA A 198 12.97 -11.32 3.36
N SER A 199 12.30 -12.31 3.96
CA SER A 199 12.94 -13.31 4.80
C SER A 199 14.00 -14.14 4.05
N LYS A 200 13.71 -14.51 2.79
CA LYS A 200 14.68 -15.26 1.96
C LYS A 200 15.90 -14.43 1.56
N LEU A 201 15.69 -13.14 1.25
CA LEU A 201 16.76 -12.23 0.84
C LEU A 201 17.65 -11.80 2.02
N SER A 202 17.11 -11.73 3.24
CA SER A 202 17.84 -11.36 4.46
C SER A 202 18.67 -12.51 5.06
N ARG A 203 18.43 -13.76 4.64
CA ARG A 203 19.25 -14.91 5.05
C ARG A 203 20.56 -14.90 4.25
N LYS A 204 21.62 -14.39 4.86
CA LYS A 204 23.00 -14.56 4.38
C LYS A 204 23.55 -15.90 4.80
#